data_7fb1a1d668d5121fc7530e2a7c095b8a
#
_entry.id   7fb1a1d668d5121fc7530e2a7c095b8a
#
_cell.length_a   1.000
_cell.length_b   1.000
_cell.length_c   1.000
_cell.angle_alpha   90.00
_cell.angle_beta   90.00
_cell.angle_gamma   90.00
#
_symmetry.space_group_name_H-M   'P 1'
#
loop_
_entity.id
_entity.type
_entity.pdbx_description
1 polymer ?
#
loop_
_entity_poly.entity_id
_entity_poly.type
_entity_poly.pdbx_seq_one_letter_code
_entity_poly.pdbx_strand_id
1 'polypeptide(L)'
;MKKTDILIIGAGMAGISAAIYLKRSNANFVLLEGNFVGGMLNQLKSVQNFPAMENTTGSDILISLVDQLRFNEIPVTYGNVQTILKEDEGFEVVTDVESYETKAVIVATGVATSSNSIPGEEKYAGQGVSYCATCDGNFFKGLDIAVVGNNNIALEEAIYLANLASKVYFVCPDEKLDGDNQLLERIKQYKNIEFKLSSEVQEIVGDDFGVTGIKVNDLVISVSGVFPYVGKKSTSQILNNLKPEKQGIFLKVDEEMKTNIPGLFAAGDIVAKKLKQLVTAAGDGASAATSADKYVKLL
;
A
#
# COMPACT_ATOMS: atom_id res chain seq x y z
N MET A 1 9.23 4.75 29.08
CA MET A 1 9.69 5.16 27.76
C MET A 1 10.96 4.38 27.43
N LYS A 2 10.95 3.66 26.33
CA LYS A 2 12.12 2.89 25.85
C LYS A 2 12.97 3.75 24.91
N LYS A 3 14.29 3.51 24.86
CA LYS A 3 15.20 4.23 23.95
C LYS A 3 15.72 3.29 22.88
N THR A 4 15.70 3.76 21.63
CA THR A 4 16.33 3.09 20.49
C THR A 4 16.92 4.14 19.55
N ASP A 5 17.85 3.76 18.67
CA ASP A 5 18.36 4.72 17.69
C ASP A 5 17.44 4.86 16.48
N ILE A 6 16.86 3.75 16.02
CA ILE A 6 15.95 3.74 14.86
C ILE A 6 14.69 2.96 15.20
N LEU A 7 13.53 3.52 14.86
CA LEU A 7 12.25 2.86 15.01
C LEU A 7 11.62 2.60 13.64
N ILE A 8 11.31 1.35 13.33
CA ILE A 8 10.58 0.96 12.11
C ILE A 8 9.12 0.73 12.48
N ILE A 9 8.20 1.35 11.76
CA ILE A 9 6.75 1.23 11.98
C ILE A 9 6.12 0.46 10.83
N GLY A 10 5.67 -0.76 11.11
CA GLY A 10 5.08 -1.70 10.17
C GLY A 10 6.02 -2.84 9.78
N ALA A 11 5.58 -4.09 9.99
CA ALA A 11 6.28 -5.31 9.63
C ALA A 11 5.72 -5.96 8.36
N GLY A 12 5.46 -5.16 7.33
CA GLY A 12 5.24 -5.61 5.96
C GLY A 12 6.57 -5.82 5.21
N MET A 13 6.50 -6.04 3.89
CA MET A 13 7.69 -6.27 3.05
C MET A 13 8.76 -5.18 3.24
N ALA A 14 8.38 -3.90 3.24
CA ALA A 14 9.32 -2.79 3.39
C ALA A 14 9.96 -2.75 4.78
N GLY A 15 9.16 -2.89 5.84
CA GLY A 15 9.67 -2.84 7.21
C GLY A 15 10.55 -4.02 7.57
N ILE A 16 10.20 -5.22 7.11
CA ILE A 16 11.03 -6.43 7.31
C ILE A 16 12.35 -6.28 6.54
N SER A 17 12.31 -5.81 5.28
CA SER A 17 13.52 -5.53 4.52
C SER A 17 14.40 -4.51 5.24
N ALA A 18 13.83 -3.41 5.75
CA ALA A 18 14.57 -2.42 6.53
C ALA A 18 15.22 -3.05 7.77
N ALA A 19 14.48 -3.86 8.53
CA ALA A 19 14.98 -4.51 9.73
C ALA A 19 16.16 -5.45 9.45
N ILE A 20 16.10 -6.22 8.34
CA ILE A 20 17.19 -7.10 7.92
C ILE A 20 18.46 -6.28 7.60
N TYR A 21 18.34 -5.15 6.90
CA TYR A 21 19.48 -4.30 6.57
C TYR A 21 20.08 -3.63 7.81
N LEU A 22 19.25 -3.13 8.74
CA LEU A 22 19.72 -2.55 9.99
C LEU A 22 20.41 -3.60 10.88
N LYS A 23 19.89 -4.81 10.95
CA LYS A 23 20.56 -5.91 11.67
C LYS A 23 21.94 -6.20 11.10
N ARG A 24 22.07 -6.23 9.77
CA ARG A 24 23.36 -6.46 9.09
C ARG A 24 24.36 -5.33 9.28
N SER A 25 23.90 -4.09 9.47
CA SER A 25 24.78 -2.95 9.82
C SER A 25 25.06 -2.82 11.32
N ASN A 26 24.56 -3.77 12.13
CA ASN A 26 24.66 -3.78 13.59
C ASN A 26 24.07 -2.52 14.26
N ALA A 27 23.01 -1.96 13.68
CA ALA A 27 22.30 -0.82 14.22
C ALA A 27 21.44 -1.23 15.43
N ASN A 28 21.18 -0.27 16.32
CA ASN A 28 20.21 -0.44 17.41
C ASN A 28 18.84 0.04 16.93
N PHE A 29 17.89 -0.89 16.78
CA PHE A 29 16.57 -0.58 16.27
C PHE A 29 15.47 -1.43 16.90
N VAL A 30 14.23 -0.95 16.74
CA VAL A 30 13.00 -1.68 17.08
C VAL A 30 12.11 -1.78 15.83
N LEU A 31 11.57 -2.98 15.56
CA LEU A 31 10.56 -3.22 14.55
C LEU A 31 9.19 -3.32 15.22
N LEU A 32 8.33 -2.31 15.01
CA LEU A 32 6.95 -2.26 15.53
C LEU A 32 5.94 -2.78 14.51
N GLU A 33 4.97 -3.55 14.99
CA GLU A 33 3.80 -3.96 14.21
C GLU A 33 2.53 -3.75 15.04
N GLY A 34 1.51 -3.14 14.42
CA GLY A 34 0.25 -2.84 15.11
C GLY A 34 -0.75 -3.98 15.10
N ASN A 35 -0.70 -4.86 14.08
CA ASN A 35 -1.68 -5.93 13.88
C ASN A 35 -0.99 -7.27 13.59
N PHE A 36 -0.82 -7.59 12.30
CA PHE A 36 -0.26 -8.85 11.83
C PHE A 36 0.98 -8.61 10.98
N VAL A 37 2.04 -9.36 11.27
CA VAL A 37 3.25 -9.38 10.44
C VAL A 37 2.88 -9.75 9.01
N GLY A 38 3.51 -9.06 8.04
CA GLY A 38 3.31 -9.31 6.62
C GLY A 38 2.44 -8.27 5.90
N GLY A 39 1.56 -7.56 6.62
CA GLY A 39 0.69 -6.56 6.00
C GLY A 39 -0.09 -7.13 4.81
N MET A 40 0.05 -6.53 3.62
CA MET A 40 -0.63 -6.97 2.39
C MET A 40 -0.28 -8.40 1.94
N LEU A 41 0.86 -8.97 2.34
CA LEU A 41 1.20 -10.36 1.99
C LEU A 41 0.14 -11.36 2.45
N ASN A 42 -0.53 -11.09 3.56
CA ASN A 42 -1.60 -11.95 4.09
C ASN A 42 -2.81 -12.06 3.15
N GLN A 43 -2.96 -11.17 2.18
CA GLN A 43 -4.10 -11.11 1.27
C GLN A 43 -3.78 -11.60 -0.15
N LEU A 44 -2.49 -11.79 -0.49
CA LEU A 44 -2.05 -12.17 -1.83
C LEU A 44 -2.17 -13.68 -2.04
N LYS A 45 -3.17 -14.11 -2.81
CA LYS A 45 -3.39 -15.53 -3.15
C LYS A 45 -2.38 -16.08 -4.16
N SER A 46 -1.83 -15.24 -5.03
CA SER A 46 -0.83 -15.61 -6.04
C SER A 46 0.15 -14.45 -6.26
N VAL A 47 1.43 -14.74 -6.36
CA VAL A 47 2.51 -13.80 -6.68
C VAL A 47 3.39 -14.40 -7.76
N GLN A 48 3.44 -13.77 -8.93
CA GLN A 48 4.18 -14.26 -10.11
C GLN A 48 5.27 -13.29 -10.56
N ASN A 49 5.37 -12.13 -9.91
CA ASN A 49 6.26 -11.03 -10.30
C ASN A 49 7.31 -10.69 -9.23
N PHE A 50 7.56 -11.59 -8.28
CA PHE A 50 8.64 -11.45 -7.33
C PHE A 50 9.84 -12.28 -7.78
N PRO A 51 11.02 -11.67 -8.08
CA PRO A 51 12.19 -12.37 -8.58
C PRO A 51 12.61 -13.53 -7.66
N ALA A 52 13.05 -14.63 -8.25
CA ALA A 52 13.44 -15.88 -7.58
C ALA A 52 12.29 -16.68 -6.93
N MET A 53 11.05 -16.23 -7.08
CA MET A 53 9.86 -16.95 -6.62
C MET A 53 8.90 -17.16 -7.79
N GLU A 54 8.67 -18.41 -8.17
CA GLU A 54 7.78 -18.79 -9.26
C GLU A 54 6.50 -19.40 -8.68
N ASN A 55 5.32 -18.91 -9.10
CA ASN A 55 4.01 -19.42 -8.67
C ASN A 55 3.87 -19.55 -7.14
N THR A 56 4.19 -18.49 -6.42
CA THR A 56 4.14 -18.46 -4.96
C THR A 56 2.88 -17.71 -4.46
N THR A 57 2.61 -17.83 -3.19
CA THR A 57 1.56 -17.07 -2.50
C THR A 57 2.18 -16.01 -1.60
N GLY A 58 1.39 -15.01 -1.21
CA GLY A 58 1.84 -14.05 -0.20
C GLY A 58 2.18 -14.72 1.13
N SER A 59 1.46 -15.79 1.49
CA SER A 59 1.72 -16.59 2.69
C SER A 59 3.07 -17.31 2.64
N ASP A 60 3.45 -17.89 1.50
CA ASP A 60 4.76 -18.55 1.36
C ASP A 60 5.92 -17.56 1.48
N ILE A 61 5.76 -16.37 0.86
CA ILE A 61 6.72 -15.29 1.01
C ILE A 61 6.80 -14.84 2.47
N LEU A 62 5.65 -14.69 3.14
CA LEU A 62 5.60 -14.29 4.54
C LEU A 62 6.29 -15.30 5.46
N ILE A 63 6.07 -16.60 5.27
CA ILE A 63 6.75 -17.65 6.02
C ILE A 63 8.27 -17.49 5.86
N SER A 64 8.75 -17.33 4.62
CA SER A 64 10.16 -17.14 4.34
C SER A 64 10.74 -15.88 5.00
N LEU A 65 9.97 -14.78 5.04
CA LEU A 65 10.39 -13.53 5.71
C LEU A 65 10.43 -13.68 7.23
N VAL A 66 9.45 -14.37 7.83
CA VAL A 66 9.42 -14.65 9.27
C VAL A 66 10.60 -15.55 9.66
N ASP A 67 10.94 -16.55 8.84
CA ASP A 67 12.10 -17.39 9.06
C ASP A 67 13.42 -16.58 8.95
N GLN A 68 13.49 -15.61 8.02
CA GLN A 68 14.63 -14.68 7.97
C GLN A 68 14.71 -13.78 9.21
N LEU A 69 13.59 -13.30 9.74
CA LEU A 69 13.59 -12.53 11.00
C LEU A 69 14.12 -13.39 12.16
N ARG A 70 13.65 -14.64 12.27
CA ARG A 70 14.11 -15.58 13.30
C ARG A 70 15.59 -15.91 13.16
N PHE A 71 16.05 -16.23 11.94
CA PHE A 71 17.47 -16.52 11.67
C PHE A 71 18.40 -15.37 12.04
N ASN A 72 17.95 -14.13 11.82
CA ASN A 72 18.70 -12.93 12.15
C ASN A 72 18.46 -12.44 13.59
N GLU A 73 17.69 -13.16 14.39
CA GLU A 73 17.32 -12.77 15.76
C GLU A 73 16.72 -11.36 15.83
N ILE A 74 15.79 -11.05 14.92
CA ILE A 74 15.06 -9.78 14.87
C ILE A 74 13.69 -9.98 15.50
N PRO A 75 13.43 -9.48 16.69
CA PRO A 75 12.11 -9.54 17.31
C PRO A 75 11.17 -8.54 16.65
N VAL A 76 9.91 -8.93 16.50
CA VAL A 76 8.82 -8.01 16.19
C VAL A 76 8.16 -7.61 17.50
N THR A 77 8.11 -6.32 17.77
CA THR A 77 7.42 -5.75 18.93
C THR A 77 6.02 -5.32 18.52
N TYR A 78 5.02 -5.70 19.30
CA TYR A 78 3.63 -5.35 19.01
C TYR A 78 3.22 -4.07 19.74
N GLY A 79 2.51 -3.19 19.03
CA GLY A 79 1.98 -1.95 19.54
C GLY A 79 1.49 -1.04 18.40
N ASN A 80 0.27 -0.52 18.54
CA ASN A 80 -0.32 0.41 17.59
C ASN A 80 0.20 1.82 17.83
N VAL A 81 0.95 2.37 16.88
CA VAL A 81 1.41 3.75 16.94
C VAL A 81 0.21 4.69 16.82
N GLN A 82 0.03 5.55 17.81
CA GLN A 82 -1.05 6.54 17.88
C GLN A 82 -0.59 7.89 17.35
N THR A 83 0.63 8.29 17.68
CA THR A 83 1.20 9.57 17.23
C THR A 83 2.72 9.55 17.27
N ILE A 84 3.31 10.45 16.47
CA ILE A 84 4.74 10.73 16.45
C ILE A 84 4.92 12.21 16.70
N LEU A 85 5.73 12.55 17.67
CA LEU A 85 6.06 13.92 18.06
C LEU A 85 7.53 14.20 17.70
N LYS A 86 7.82 15.41 17.24
CA LYS A 86 9.19 15.86 17.01
C LYS A 86 9.75 16.41 18.31
N GLU A 87 10.91 15.93 18.69
CA GLU A 87 11.70 16.40 19.82
C GLU A 87 12.97 17.10 19.32
N ASP A 88 13.70 17.76 20.20
CA ASP A 88 14.93 18.49 19.85
C ASP A 88 15.98 17.59 19.19
N GLU A 89 16.14 16.36 19.70
CA GLU A 89 17.14 15.38 19.22
C GLU A 89 16.49 14.08 18.71
N GLY A 90 15.37 14.15 18.00
CA GLY A 90 14.73 12.95 17.47
C GLY A 90 13.22 12.98 17.50
N PHE A 91 12.63 11.88 17.98
CA PHE A 91 11.18 11.70 18.00
C PHE A 91 10.74 10.96 19.26
N GLU A 92 9.57 11.33 19.77
CA GLU A 92 8.78 10.48 20.65
C GLU A 92 7.72 9.76 19.81
N VAL A 93 7.68 8.43 19.88
CA VAL A 93 6.67 7.59 19.22
C VAL A 93 5.79 6.97 20.30
N VAL A 94 4.53 7.36 20.33
CA VAL A 94 3.56 6.90 21.33
C VAL A 94 2.73 5.77 20.73
N THR A 95 2.71 4.63 21.42
CA THR A 95 1.85 3.49 21.08
C THR A 95 0.75 3.30 22.15
N ASP A 96 -0.15 2.40 21.89
CA ASP A 96 -1.19 1.98 22.85
C ASP A 96 -0.63 1.18 24.07
N VAL A 97 0.63 0.75 23.99
CA VAL A 97 1.30 -0.06 25.03
C VAL A 97 2.36 0.76 25.76
N GLU A 98 3.22 1.47 25.02
CA GLU A 98 4.36 2.20 25.57
C GLU A 98 4.83 3.31 24.62
N SER A 99 5.74 4.19 25.11
CA SER A 99 6.38 5.21 24.28
C SER A 99 7.85 4.91 24.04
N TYR A 100 8.34 5.35 22.88
CA TYR A 100 9.74 5.21 22.44
C TYR A 100 10.35 6.57 22.17
N GLU A 101 11.57 6.79 22.67
CA GLU A 101 12.46 7.87 22.27
C GLU A 101 13.44 7.33 21.21
N THR A 102 13.50 7.98 20.04
CA THR A 102 14.31 7.51 18.92
C THR A 102 14.89 8.66 18.11
N LYS A 103 16.10 8.48 17.55
CA LYS A 103 16.76 9.48 16.69
C LYS A 103 16.19 9.50 15.28
N ALA A 104 15.75 8.34 14.76
CA ALA A 104 15.19 8.23 13.44
C ALA A 104 13.96 7.29 13.40
N VAL A 105 13.03 7.59 12.50
CA VAL A 105 11.82 6.78 12.27
C VAL A 105 11.72 6.40 10.80
N ILE A 106 11.48 5.12 10.53
CA ILE A 106 11.14 4.59 9.21
C ILE A 106 9.65 4.22 9.21
N VAL A 107 8.85 4.96 8.44
CA VAL A 107 7.42 4.70 8.28
C VAL A 107 7.22 3.69 7.14
N ALA A 108 6.86 2.45 7.48
CA ALA A 108 6.63 1.34 6.55
C ALA A 108 5.22 0.76 6.68
N THR A 109 4.26 1.60 7.03
CA THR A 109 2.88 1.22 7.37
C THR A 109 2.02 0.83 6.17
N GLY A 110 2.54 0.99 4.95
CA GLY A 110 1.82 0.69 3.73
C GLY A 110 0.57 1.57 3.54
N VAL A 111 -0.45 1.02 2.91
CA VAL A 111 -1.75 1.67 2.69
C VAL A 111 -2.81 0.79 3.35
N ALA A 112 -3.64 1.36 4.19
CA ALA A 112 -4.80 0.65 4.73
C ALA A 112 -5.93 0.65 3.71
N THR A 113 -6.58 -0.50 3.53
CA THR A 113 -7.92 -0.56 2.96
C THR A 113 -8.90 0.02 3.99
N SER A 114 -9.90 0.78 3.56
CA SER A 114 -10.92 1.25 4.49
C SER A 114 -11.78 0.09 4.97
N SER A 115 -12.40 0.28 6.11
CA SER A 115 -13.41 -0.65 6.66
C SER A 115 -14.70 -0.77 5.80
N ASN A 116 -14.79 -0.04 4.70
CA ASN A 116 -15.88 -0.09 3.75
C ASN A 116 -15.46 -0.92 2.53
N SER A 117 -15.22 -2.21 2.71
CA SER A 117 -15.11 -3.15 1.59
C SER A 117 -16.46 -3.28 0.91
N ILE A 118 -16.45 -3.34 -0.41
CA ILE A 118 -17.66 -3.62 -1.18
C ILE A 118 -18.11 -5.06 -0.86
N PRO A 119 -19.38 -5.31 -0.53
CA PRO A 119 -19.88 -6.67 -0.36
C PRO A 119 -19.43 -7.57 -1.52
N GLY A 120 -18.86 -8.74 -1.23
CA GLY A 120 -18.27 -9.65 -2.21
C GLY A 120 -16.79 -9.42 -2.52
N GLU A 121 -16.21 -8.27 -2.15
CA GLU A 121 -14.82 -7.93 -2.45
C GLU A 121 -13.83 -8.96 -1.91
N GLU A 122 -13.94 -9.31 -0.62
CA GLU A 122 -13.07 -10.32 -0.01
C GLU A 122 -13.29 -11.72 -0.57
N LYS A 123 -14.55 -12.07 -0.86
CA LYS A 123 -14.91 -13.39 -1.41
C LYS A 123 -14.23 -13.64 -2.74
N TYR A 124 -14.21 -12.64 -3.61
CA TYR A 124 -13.66 -12.76 -4.98
C TYR A 124 -12.25 -12.18 -5.13
N ALA A 125 -11.57 -11.84 -4.04
CA ALA A 125 -10.17 -11.38 -4.08
C ALA A 125 -9.27 -12.43 -4.74
N GLY A 126 -8.57 -12.05 -5.84
CA GLY A 126 -7.78 -12.96 -6.68
C GLY A 126 -8.61 -13.92 -7.56
N GLN A 127 -9.95 -13.76 -7.57
CA GLN A 127 -10.87 -14.49 -8.46
C GLN A 127 -11.74 -13.49 -9.25
N GLY A 128 -11.09 -12.47 -9.80
CA GLY A 128 -11.73 -11.39 -10.53
C GLY A 128 -11.70 -10.04 -9.80
N VAL A 129 -11.51 -9.99 -8.49
CA VAL A 129 -11.19 -8.75 -7.78
C VAL A 129 -9.67 -8.60 -7.67
N SER A 130 -9.14 -7.47 -8.14
CA SER A 130 -7.71 -7.12 -8.06
C SER A 130 -7.52 -5.68 -7.60
N TYR A 131 -6.39 -5.43 -6.91
CA TYR A 131 -6.01 -4.11 -6.41
C TYR A 131 -4.82 -3.51 -7.16
N CYS A 132 -4.38 -4.18 -8.24
CA CYS A 132 -3.20 -3.80 -9.01
C CYS A 132 -3.42 -4.04 -10.50
N ALA A 133 -3.73 -3.01 -11.26
CA ALA A 133 -3.94 -3.13 -12.70
C ALA A 133 -2.66 -3.56 -13.44
N THR A 134 -1.49 -3.10 -13.01
CA THR A 134 -0.21 -3.50 -13.63
C THR A 134 0.18 -4.94 -13.36
N CYS A 135 -0.30 -5.54 -12.25
CA CYS A 135 -0.07 -6.95 -11.93
C CYS A 135 -0.98 -7.86 -12.76
N ASP A 136 -2.28 -7.57 -12.71
CA ASP A 136 -3.33 -8.50 -13.08
C ASP A 136 -4.09 -8.07 -14.34
N GLY A 137 -3.88 -6.85 -14.83
CA GLY A 137 -4.63 -6.29 -15.97
C GLY A 137 -4.56 -7.15 -17.23
N ASN A 138 -3.45 -7.85 -17.46
CA ASN A 138 -3.30 -8.75 -18.61
C ASN A 138 -4.26 -9.95 -18.59
N PHE A 139 -4.71 -10.41 -17.41
CA PHE A 139 -5.71 -11.48 -17.31
C PHE A 139 -7.08 -11.06 -17.84
N PHE A 140 -7.32 -9.74 -17.89
CA PHE A 140 -8.59 -9.17 -18.35
C PHE A 140 -8.52 -8.58 -19.77
N LYS A 141 -7.48 -8.95 -20.53
CA LYS A 141 -7.34 -8.47 -21.92
C LYS A 141 -8.54 -8.86 -22.80
N GLY A 142 -9.18 -7.86 -23.39
CA GLY A 142 -10.35 -8.04 -24.23
C GLY A 142 -11.66 -8.35 -23.47
N LEU A 143 -11.64 -8.29 -22.14
CA LEU A 143 -12.82 -8.49 -21.28
C LEU A 143 -13.36 -7.14 -20.79
N ASP A 144 -14.63 -7.14 -20.37
CA ASP A 144 -15.25 -6.01 -19.70
C ASP A 144 -14.92 -6.03 -18.21
N ILE A 145 -14.53 -4.89 -17.66
CA ILE A 145 -14.14 -4.75 -16.27
C ILE A 145 -14.73 -3.51 -15.62
N ALA A 146 -14.68 -3.45 -14.29
CA ALA A 146 -15.04 -2.27 -13.53
C ALA A 146 -13.85 -1.71 -12.77
N VAL A 147 -13.73 -0.39 -12.75
CA VAL A 147 -12.85 0.37 -11.85
C VAL A 147 -13.75 1.18 -10.94
N VAL A 148 -13.56 1.06 -9.62
CA VAL A 148 -14.42 1.73 -8.63
C VAL A 148 -13.58 2.69 -7.80
N GLY A 149 -13.92 3.98 -7.83
CA GLY A 149 -13.20 4.99 -7.08
C GLY A 149 -13.34 6.40 -7.65
N ASN A 150 -12.78 7.38 -6.92
CA ASN A 150 -12.73 8.77 -7.36
C ASN A 150 -11.47 9.44 -6.80
N ASN A 151 -10.32 9.10 -7.35
CA ASN A 151 -9.02 9.66 -6.99
C ASN A 151 -8.01 9.42 -8.12
N ASN A 152 -6.85 10.05 -8.04
CA ASN A 152 -5.79 9.93 -9.05
C ASN A 152 -5.41 8.48 -9.35
N ILE A 153 -5.39 7.60 -8.35
CA ILE A 153 -5.03 6.19 -8.54
C ILE A 153 -6.08 5.50 -9.42
N ALA A 154 -7.37 5.68 -9.09
CA ALA A 154 -8.45 5.09 -9.88
C ALA A 154 -8.40 5.57 -11.35
N LEU A 155 -8.09 6.86 -11.57
CA LEU A 155 -7.97 7.44 -12.91
C LEU A 155 -6.77 6.86 -13.67
N GLU A 156 -5.57 6.78 -13.04
CA GLU A 156 -4.36 6.22 -13.66
C GLU A 156 -4.54 4.75 -14.02
N GLU A 157 -5.09 3.97 -13.10
CA GLU A 157 -5.30 2.53 -13.28
C GLU A 157 -6.40 2.26 -14.34
N ALA A 158 -7.47 3.07 -14.37
CA ALA A 158 -8.48 2.97 -15.43
C ALA A 158 -7.90 3.29 -16.82
N ILE A 159 -7.04 4.29 -16.93
CA ILE A 159 -6.33 4.62 -18.18
C ILE A 159 -5.43 3.46 -18.61
N TYR A 160 -4.71 2.83 -17.66
CA TYR A 160 -3.88 1.66 -17.95
C TYR A 160 -4.74 0.49 -18.44
N LEU A 161 -5.79 0.16 -17.71
CA LEU A 161 -6.71 -0.94 -18.01
C LEU A 161 -7.48 -0.73 -19.33
N ALA A 162 -7.80 0.49 -19.70
CA ALA A 162 -8.47 0.80 -20.96
C ALA A 162 -7.63 0.44 -22.19
N ASN A 163 -6.30 0.32 -22.07
CA ASN A 163 -5.44 -0.18 -23.15
C ASN A 163 -5.47 -1.71 -23.28
N LEU A 164 -6.02 -2.42 -22.32
CA LEU A 164 -6.06 -3.89 -22.27
C LEU A 164 -7.47 -4.44 -22.42
N ALA A 165 -8.41 -3.88 -21.66
CA ALA A 165 -9.81 -4.32 -21.60
C ALA A 165 -10.61 -3.94 -22.85
N SER A 166 -11.66 -4.71 -23.12
CA SER A 166 -12.66 -4.35 -24.13
C SER A 166 -13.41 -3.09 -23.69
N LYS A 167 -13.87 -3.07 -22.46
CA LYS A 167 -14.59 -1.94 -21.87
C LYS A 167 -14.25 -1.79 -20.38
N VAL A 168 -14.17 -0.55 -19.92
CA VAL A 168 -13.97 -0.19 -18.53
C VAL A 168 -15.18 0.58 -18.03
N TYR A 169 -15.93 0.03 -17.08
CA TYR A 169 -16.94 0.77 -16.34
C TYR A 169 -16.28 1.49 -15.16
N PHE A 170 -16.16 2.81 -15.26
CA PHE A 170 -15.62 3.63 -14.18
C PHE A 170 -16.76 4.09 -13.27
N VAL A 171 -16.87 3.47 -12.09
CA VAL A 171 -17.96 3.72 -11.15
C VAL A 171 -17.47 4.67 -10.05
N CYS A 172 -18.16 5.79 -9.89
CA CYS A 172 -17.82 6.86 -8.98
C CYS A 172 -19.05 7.31 -8.20
N PRO A 173 -19.01 7.38 -6.86
CA PRO A 173 -20.13 7.83 -6.04
C PRO A 173 -20.43 9.33 -6.19
N ASP A 174 -19.46 10.12 -6.63
CA ASP A 174 -19.57 11.56 -6.74
C ASP A 174 -20.11 11.97 -8.11
N GLU A 175 -20.68 13.19 -8.18
CA GLU A 175 -21.19 13.78 -9.43
C GLU A 175 -20.11 14.15 -10.44
N LYS A 176 -18.86 14.31 -9.96
CA LYS A 176 -17.70 14.71 -10.75
C LYS A 176 -16.49 13.87 -10.38
N LEU A 177 -15.66 13.65 -11.38
CA LEU A 177 -14.35 13.04 -11.16
C LEU A 177 -13.45 13.98 -10.35
N ASP A 178 -12.74 13.42 -9.36
CA ASP A 178 -11.75 14.12 -8.54
C ASP A 178 -10.35 13.62 -8.91
N GLY A 179 -9.49 14.54 -9.34
CA GLY A 179 -8.13 14.21 -9.72
C GLY A 179 -7.40 15.38 -10.38
N ASP A 180 -6.14 15.13 -10.69
CA ASP A 180 -5.28 16.09 -11.37
C ASP A 180 -5.83 16.42 -12.77
N ASN A 181 -5.82 17.70 -13.14
CA ASN A 181 -6.38 18.17 -14.42
C ASN A 181 -5.81 17.42 -15.63
N GLN A 182 -4.54 17.04 -15.62
CA GLN A 182 -3.92 16.28 -16.72
C GLN A 182 -4.51 14.88 -16.84
N LEU A 183 -4.81 14.20 -15.72
CA LEU A 183 -5.44 12.88 -15.70
C LEU A 183 -6.90 12.97 -16.15
N LEU A 184 -7.62 13.98 -15.68
CA LEU A 184 -9.01 14.23 -16.07
C LEU A 184 -9.17 14.49 -17.57
N GLU A 185 -8.25 15.22 -18.19
CA GLU A 185 -8.25 15.43 -19.65
C GLU A 185 -7.82 14.17 -20.40
N ARG A 186 -6.87 13.40 -19.85
CA ARG A 186 -6.38 12.19 -20.49
C ARG A 186 -7.40 11.07 -20.50
N ILE A 187 -8.11 10.84 -19.39
CA ILE A 187 -9.09 9.74 -19.29
C ILE A 187 -10.27 9.92 -20.27
N LYS A 188 -10.66 11.15 -20.56
CA LYS A 188 -11.73 11.48 -21.53
C LYS A 188 -11.43 11.05 -22.97
N GLN A 189 -10.15 10.82 -23.31
CA GLN A 189 -9.73 10.39 -24.64
C GLN A 189 -10.02 8.92 -24.92
N TYR A 190 -10.29 8.12 -23.87
CA TYR A 190 -10.54 6.68 -23.98
C TYR A 190 -12.01 6.41 -24.22
N LYS A 191 -12.35 6.01 -25.45
CA LYS A 191 -13.73 5.76 -25.88
C LYS A 191 -14.36 4.50 -25.26
N ASN A 192 -13.54 3.59 -24.76
CA ASN A 192 -13.95 2.36 -24.10
C ASN A 192 -14.08 2.51 -22.58
N ILE A 193 -13.93 3.71 -22.03
CA ILE A 193 -14.29 3.98 -20.63
C ILE A 193 -15.69 4.56 -20.58
N GLU A 194 -16.58 3.88 -19.87
CA GLU A 194 -17.94 4.34 -19.58
C GLU A 194 -18.01 4.81 -18.13
N PHE A 195 -18.28 6.11 -17.93
CA PHE A 195 -18.41 6.70 -16.61
C PHE A 195 -19.80 6.47 -16.03
N LYS A 196 -19.85 5.91 -14.82
CA LYS A 196 -21.04 5.79 -13.98
C LYS A 196 -20.85 6.72 -12.78
N LEU A 197 -21.09 8.01 -12.98
CA LEU A 197 -21.04 9.03 -11.93
C LEU A 197 -22.30 8.96 -11.05
N SER A 198 -22.25 9.53 -9.86
CA SER A 198 -23.32 9.46 -8.85
C SER A 198 -23.82 8.02 -8.64
N SER A 199 -22.90 7.07 -8.68
CA SER A 199 -23.20 5.63 -8.68
C SER A 199 -22.32 4.89 -7.70
N GLU A 200 -22.91 4.03 -6.87
CA GLU A 200 -22.22 3.22 -5.88
C GLU A 200 -22.34 1.74 -6.22
N VAL A 201 -21.22 1.02 -6.08
CA VAL A 201 -21.22 -0.45 -6.18
C VAL A 201 -21.74 -1.00 -4.87
N GLN A 202 -22.93 -1.59 -4.91
CA GLN A 202 -23.59 -2.18 -3.75
C GLN A 202 -23.06 -3.57 -3.44
N GLU A 203 -22.67 -4.33 -4.47
CA GLU A 203 -22.18 -5.71 -4.34
C GLU A 203 -21.36 -6.11 -5.56
N ILE A 204 -20.33 -6.90 -5.35
CA ILE A 204 -19.61 -7.66 -6.38
C ILE A 204 -20.23 -9.05 -6.42
N VAL A 205 -20.79 -9.43 -7.56
CA VAL A 205 -21.45 -10.71 -7.76
C VAL A 205 -20.57 -11.66 -8.59
N GLY A 206 -20.72 -12.94 -8.34
CA GLY A 206 -19.96 -13.97 -9.03
C GLY A 206 -20.41 -15.36 -8.65
N ASP A 207 -19.79 -16.35 -9.26
CA ASP A 207 -20.02 -17.78 -9.03
C ASP A 207 -18.78 -18.49 -8.47
N ASP A 208 -18.73 -19.81 -8.60
CA ASP A 208 -17.58 -20.62 -8.11
C ASP A 208 -16.29 -20.38 -8.93
N PHE A 209 -16.38 -19.76 -10.08
CA PHE A 209 -15.24 -19.47 -10.97
C PHE A 209 -14.71 -18.05 -10.82
N GLY A 210 -15.46 -17.16 -10.15
CA GLY A 210 -15.04 -15.77 -9.87
C GLY A 210 -16.11 -14.73 -10.15
N VAL A 211 -15.65 -13.49 -10.38
CA VAL A 211 -16.53 -12.35 -10.65
C VAL A 211 -17.29 -12.51 -11.97
N THR A 212 -18.61 -12.28 -11.94
CA THR A 212 -19.48 -12.23 -13.14
C THR A 212 -20.14 -10.86 -13.32
N GLY A 213 -20.06 -9.98 -12.30
CA GLY A 213 -20.65 -8.65 -12.41
C GLY A 213 -20.52 -7.80 -11.14
N ILE A 214 -21.05 -6.59 -11.25
CA ILE A 214 -21.24 -5.66 -10.13
C ILE A 214 -22.69 -5.19 -10.09
N LYS A 215 -23.23 -5.03 -8.90
CA LYS A 215 -24.53 -4.41 -8.68
C LYS A 215 -24.34 -2.91 -8.44
N VAL A 216 -24.89 -2.09 -9.34
CA VAL A 216 -24.81 -0.62 -9.30
C VAL A 216 -26.20 -0.05 -9.40
N ASN A 217 -26.64 0.71 -8.40
CA ASN A 217 -27.99 1.31 -8.37
C ASN A 217 -29.10 0.30 -8.73
N ASP A 218 -29.07 -0.88 -8.10
CA ASP A 218 -29.99 -2.01 -8.30
C ASP A 218 -29.93 -2.70 -9.69
N LEU A 219 -29.02 -2.30 -10.56
CA LEU A 219 -28.77 -2.95 -11.85
C LEU A 219 -27.48 -3.77 -11.78
N VAL A 220 -27.51 -4.96 -12.40
CA VAL A 220 -26.28 -5.77 -12.52
C VAL A 220 -25.61 -5.43 -13.85
N ILE A 221 -24.35 -4.99 -13.76
CA ILE A 221 -23.47 -4.79 -14.90
C ILE A 221 -22.55 -6.01 -14.99
N SER A 222 -22.59 -6.72 -16.10
CA SER A 222 -21.71 -7.88 -16.32
C SER A 222 -20.27 -7.43 -16.54
N VAL A 223 -19.36 -7.92 -15.71
CA VAL A 223 -17.90 -7.69 -15.81
C VAL A 223 -17.16 -8.93 -15.34
N SER A 224 -15.98 -9.16 -15.91
CA SER A 224 -15.10 -10.28 -15.55
C SER A 224 -14.08 -9.90 -14.49
N GLY A 225 -13.91 -8.61 -14.20
CA GLY A 225 -12.96 -8.12 -13.22
C GLY A 225 -13.40 -6.81 -12.57
N VAL A 226 -13.02 -6.64 -11.32
CA VAL A 226 -13.29 -5.43 -10.54
C VAL A 226 -11.99 -4.94 -9.89
N PHE A 227 -11.71 -3.66 -10.05
CA PHE A 227 -10.54 -2.98 -9.50
C PHE A 227 -11.02 -1.88 -8.53
N PRO A 228 -11.17 -2.20 -7.22
CA PRO A 228 -11.66 -1.24 -6.24
C PRO A 228 -10.51 -0.36 -5.74
N TYR A 229 -10.65 0.94 -5.96
CA TYR A 229 -9.77 2.00 -5.44
C TYR A 229 -10.53 2.92 -4.49
N VAL A 230 -11.63 2.44 -3.93
CA VAL A 230 -12.42 3.10 -2.90
C VAL A 230 -11.83 2.84 -1.52
N GLY A 231 -11.86 3.86 -0.69
CA GLY A 231 -11.59 3.69 0.73
C GLY A 231 -10.13 3.37 1.11
N LYS A 232 -9.13 3.59 0.23
CA LYS A 232 -7.74 3.59 0.68
C LYS A 232 -7.53 4.76 1.64
N LYS A 233 -7.40 4.45 2.93
CA LYS A 233 -7.04 5.43 3.96
C LYS A 233 -5.53 5.53 4.05
N SER A 234 -5.04 6.76 4.17
CA SER A 234 -3.66 6.99 4.50
C SER A 234 -3.36 6.46 5.90
N THR A 235 -2.38 5.58 6.02
CA THR A 235 -1.81 5.19 7.31
C THR A 235 -0.92 6.27 7.90
N SER A 236 -0.75 7.41 7.19
CA SER A 236 0.05 8.54 7.63
C SER A 236 -0.62 9.43 8.68
N GLN A 237 -1.80 9.07 9.19
CA GLN A 237 -2.47 9.85 10.26
C GLN A 237 -1.62 9.98 11.52
N ILE A 238 -0.79 8.98 11.81
CA ILE A 238 0.18 9.01 12.91
C ILE A 238 1.21 10.14 12.79
N LEU A 239 1.34 10.75 11.59
CA LEU A 239 2.27 11.84 11.27
C LEU A 239 1.60 13.23 11.27
N ASN A 240 0.33 13.34 11.68
CA ASN A 240 -0.41 14.60 11.58
C ASN A 240 0.27 15.78 12.32
N ASN A 241 0.97 15.48 13.42
CA ASN A 241 1.72 16.47 14.17
C ASN A 241 3.00 16.94 13.48
N LEU A 242 3.56 16.12 12.59
CA LEU A 242 4.81 16.39 11.88
C LEU A 242 4.61 17.10 10.54
N LYS A 243 3.43 16.93 9.92
CA LYS A 243 3.05 17.53 8.64
C LYS A 243 4.08 17.31 7.52
N PRO A 244 4.50 16.05 7.23
CA PRO A 244 5.41 15.78 6.13
C PRO A 244 4.77 16.15 4.79
N GLU A 245 5.62 16.46 3.79
CA GLU A 245 5.14 16.68 2.43
C GLU A 245 4.47 15.42 1.86
N LYS A 246 3.35 15.63 1.16
CA LYS A 246 2.53 14.57 0.57
C LYS A 246 2.19 14.85 -0.88
N GLN A 247 1.94 13.77 -1.62
CA GLN A 247 1.25 13.79 -2.90
C GLN A 247 -0.03 12.94 -2.75
N GLY A 248 -1.17 13.59 -2.67
CA GLY A 248 -2.42 12.95 -2.25
C GLY A 248 -2.28 12.34 -0.84
N ILE A 249 -2.52 11.05 -0.71
CA ILE A 249 -2.41 10.34 0.57
C ILE A 249 -1.00 9.82 0.88
N PHE A 250 -0.05 9.92 -0.06
CA PHE A 250 1.28 9.34 0.02
C PHE A 250 2.33 10.33 0.46
N LEU A 251 3.36 9.84 1.15
CA LEU A 251 4.50 10.64 1.58
C LEU A 251 5.46 10.88 0.42
N LYS A 252 5.89 12.12 0.23
CA LYS A 252 7.00 12.44 -0.67
C LYS A 252 8.32 12.10 0.01
N VAL A 253 9.20 11.44 -0.72
CA VAL A 253 10.57 11.14 -0.32
C VAL A 253 11.52 11.43 -1.48
N ASP A 254 12.80 11.62 -1.15
CA ASP A 254 13.89 11.66 -2.12
C ASP A 254 14.39 10.25 -2.50
N GLU A 255 15.45 10.16 -3.27
CA GLU A 255 16.07 8.89 -3.69
C GLU A 255 16.67 8.08 -2.52
N GLU A 256 16.96 8.73 -1.40
CA GLU A 256 17.43 8.13 -0.16
C GLU A 256 16.28 7.79 0.82
N MET A 257 15.02 7.82 0.37
CA MET A 257 13.81 7.58 1.19
C MET A 257 13.61 8.58 2.33
N LYS A 258 14.24 9.75 2.28
CA LYS A 258 14.09 10.84 3.25
C LYS A 258 12.83 11.64 2.95
N THR A 259 12.06 11.95 3.98
CA THR A 259 11.03 12.99 3.88
C THR A 259 11.66 14.38 4.02
N ASN A 260 10.84 15.43 3.90
CA ASN A 260 11.28 16.80 4.21
C ASN A 260 11.58 17.04 5.70
N ILE A 261 11.38 16.04 6.57
CA ILE A 261 11.62 16.14 8.01
C ILE A 261 12.89 15.37 8.36
N PRO A 262 13.95 16.03 8.89
CA PRO A 262 15.19 15.36 9.25
C PRO A 262 14.96 14.22 10.26
N GLY A 263 15.51 13.03 9.94
CA GLY A 263 15.36 11.82 10.74
C GLY A 263 14.07 11.02 10.47
N LEU A 264 13.17 11.53 9.61
CA LEU A 264 11.94 10.82 9.22
C LEU A 264 12.10 10.27 7.79
N PHE A 265 12.00 8.94 7.67
CA PHE A 265 12.09 8.18 6.44
C PHE A 265 10.76 7.47 6.16
N ALA A 266 10.50 7.14 4.90
CA ALA A 266 9.34 6.32 4.56
C ALA A 266 9.69 5.29 3.49
N ALA A 267 9.05 4.10 3.54
CA ALA A 267 9.32 3.00 2.65
C ALA A 267 8.07 2.21 2.30
N GLY A 268 8.02 1.62 1.13
CA GLY A 268 6.91 0.80 0.66
C GLY A 268 5.75 1.63 0.10
N ASP A 269 4.53 1.10 0.24
CA ASP A 269 3.36 1.66 -0.45
C ASP A 269 2.84 2.97 0.13
N ILE A 270 3.33 3.38 1.30
CA ILE A 270 3.07 4.70 1.88
C ILE A 270 3.73 5.83 1.07
N VAL A 271 4.76 5.51 0.28
CA VAL A 271 5.54 6.47 -0.51
C VAL A 271 4.82 6.83 -1.82
N ALA A 272 4.92 8.09 -2.22
CA ALA A 272 4.45 8.60 -3.51
C ALA A 272 5.35 8.09 -4.64
N LYS A 273 4.99 6.95 -5.23
CA LYS A 273 5.69 6.32 -6.36
C LYS A 273 4.71 5.68 -7.33
N LYS A 274 5.13 5.55 -8.60
CA LYS A 274 4.28 4.99 -9.66
C LYS A 274 4.08 3.48 -9.53
N LEU A 275 5.13 2.74 -9.17
CA LEU A 275 5.08 1.28 -9.08
C LEU A 275 5.05 0.83 -7.62
N LYS A 276 3.93 0.26 -7.18
CA LYS A 276 3.71 -0.30 -5.84
C LYS A 276 3.67 -1.82 -5.93
N GLN A 277 4.81 -2.46 -5.66
CA GLN A 277 5.03 -3.89 -5.76
C GLN A 277 5.85 -4.40 -4.59
N LEU A 278 5.81 -5.69 -4.31
CA LEU A 278 6.63 -6.32 -3.26
C LEU A 278 8.12 -6.03 -3.45
N VAL A 279 8.62 -6.15 -4.69
CA VAL A 279 10.02 -5.92 -5.00
C VAL A 279 10.44 -4.46 -4.80
N THR A 280 9.58 -3.49 -5.15
CA THR A 280 9.86 -2.07 -4.89
C THR A 280 9.74 -1.73 -3.41
N ALA A 281 8.81 -2.36 -2.69
CA ALA A 281 8.69 -2.19 -1.24
C ALA A 281 9.93 -2.74 -0.50
N ALA A 282 10.45 -3.90 -0.94
CA ALA A 282 11.70 -4.44 -0.40
C ALA A 282 12.90 -3.51 -0.64
N GLY A 283 13.03 -2.98 -1.86
CA GLY A 283 14.08 -2.03 -2.22
C GLY A 283 14.01 -0.73 -1.43
N ASP A 284 12.82 -0.16 -1.28
CA ASP A 284 12.60 1.05 -0.47
C ASP A 284 13.02 0.82 0.99
N GLY A 285 12.63 -0.34 1.57
CA GLY A 285 13.00 -0.70 2.93
C GLY A 285 14.52 -0.76 3.14
N ALA A 286 15.23 -1.39 2.20
CA ALA A 286 16.69 -1.45 2.21
C ALA A 286 17.34 -0.06 2.10
N SER A 287 16.83 0.80 1.22
CA SER A 287 17.30 2.18 1.03
C SER A 287 17.04 3.03 2.27
N ALA A 288 15.81 2.98 2.81
CA ALA A 288 15.45 3.73 4.02
C ALA A 288 16.30 3.32 5.22
N ALA A 289 16.54 2.02 5.40
CA ALA A 289 17.39 1.50 6.47
C ALA A 289 18.82 2.02 6.37
N THR A 290 19.41 1.95 5.18
CA THR A 290 20.80 2.41 4.95
C THR A 290 20.91 3.92 5.21
N SER A 291 19.92 4.70 4.77
CA SER A 291 19.88 6.15 4.96
C SER A 291 19.66 6.54 6.42
N ALA A 292 18.77 5.82 7.14
CA ALA A 292 18.53 6.06 8.56
C ALA A 292 19.74 5.71 9.42
N ASP A 293 20.42 4.59 9.14
CA ASP A 293 21.66 4.19 9.85
C ASP A 293 22.76 5.23 9.65
N LYS A 294 22.94 5.71 8.39
CA LYS A 294 23.90 6.79 8.10
C LYS A 294 23.54 8.08 8.84
N TYR A 295 22.26 8.45 8.86
CA TYR A 295 21.78 9.65 9.55
C TYR A 295 22.12 9.59 11.05
N VAL A 296 21.79 8.47 11.71
CA VAL A 296 22.04 8.29 13.14
C VAL A 296 23.52 8.31 13.49
N LYS A 297 24.38 7.75 12.62
CA LYS A 297 25.84 7.75 12.82
C LYS A 297 26.49 9.12 12.64
N LEU A 298 25.81 10.07 12.05
CA LEU A 298 26.28 11.44 11.84
C LEU A 298 25.82 12.43 12.92
N LEU A 299 24.91 12.00 13.80
CA LEU A 299 24.49 12.74 15.00
C LEU A 299 25.48 12.52 16.13
#